data_4cabfb7cb0bedcc8e87bae00cf645ad6
#
_entry.id   4cabfb7cb0bedcc8e87bae00cf645ad6
#
_cell.length_a   1.000
_cell.length_b   1.000
_cell.length_c   1.000
_cell.angle_alpha   90.00
_cell.angle_beta   90.00
_cell.angle_gamma   90.00
#
_symmetry.space_group_name_H-M   'P 1'
#
loop_
_entity.id
_entity.type
_entity.pdbx_description
1 polymer ?
#
loop_
_entity_poly.entity_id
_entity_poly.type
_entity_poly.pdbx_seq_one_letter_code
_entity_poly.pdbx_strand_id
1 'polypeptide(L)'
;MRRLAISAAALLSTLLTLGTSARADVETGSDDVPPVSGQPMGRVAVRRGVQGPGGLFTARVLLLVNASTDNFGKPTSLAPDLFYSVSDTVQIGLLHTGPMGWQSRPGFGLCLTGTTNGCPKGVYDNVGFDFMYGLLYGDFHLSLHSSLFVLPISDPTGVMWTIGLTGKFHFTNTVALFFDPQVGVMLAHRDAYNDQLFIPIELQFQATAAVSVKLLSGVSGQLSELGDTYQVPLGLGLIANVSTHVDLGLRFSFDNLLGQAATGVSRTDLRSIGLLLTLRG
;
A
#
# COMPACT_ATOMS: atom_id res chain seq x y z
N MET A 1 -23.23 -19.71 -2.06
CA MET A 1 -21.87 -19.57 -2.62
C MET A 1 -21.79 -19.48 -4.17
N ARG A 2 -22.67 -20.09 -4.96
CA ARG A 2 -22.60 -20.04 -6.44
C ARG A 2 -22.94 -18.69 -7.09
N ARG A 3 -23.68 -17.78 -6.44
CA ARG A 3 -24.09 -16.49 -7.04
C ARG A 3 -23.02 -15.37 -7.01
N LEU A 4 -22.03 -15.45 -6.12
CA LEU A 4 -20.94 -14.46 -6.05
C LEU A 4 -19.83 -14.66 -7.11
N ALA A 5 -19.64 -15.90 -7.59
CA ALA A 5 -18.63 -16.20 -8.60
C ALA A 5 -18.98 -15.64 -10.00
N ILE A 6 -20.28 -15.49 -10.31
CA ILE A 6 -20.74 -15.00 -11.62
C ILE A 6 -20.53 -13.48 -11.74
N SER A 7 -20.64 -12.73 -10.64
CA SER A 7 -20.45 -11.27 -10.66
C SER A 7 -19.00 -10.83 -10.82
N ALA A 8 -18.05 -11.61 -10.31
CA ALA A 8 -16.62 -11.31 -10.46
C ALA A 8 -16.12 -11.55 -11.90
N ALA A 9 -16.64 -12.58 -12.57
CA ALA A 9 -16.30 -12.88 -13.95
C ALA A 9 -16.86 -11.82 -14.93
N ALA A 10 -18.05 -11.29 -14.66
CA ALA A 10 -18.67 -10.23 -15.46
C ALA A 10 -17.91 -8.90 -15.34
N LEU A 11 -17.41 -8.55 -14.16
CA LEU A 11 -16.55 -7.36 -13.94
C LEU A 11 -15.20 -7.50 -14.65
N LEU A 12 -14.60 -8.68 -14.64
CA LEU A 12 -13.33 -8.95 -15.30
C LEU A 12 -13.45 -8.87 -16.83
N SER A 13 -14.54 -9.37 -17.40
CA SER A 13 -14.80 -9.29 -18.84
C SER A 13 -15.04 -7.86 -19.33
N THR A 14 -15.73 -7.02 -18.55
CA THR A 14 -15.98 -5.61 -18.89
C THR A 14 -14.68 -4.77 -18.82
N LEU A 15 -13.78 -5.08 -17.91
CA LEU A 15 -12.46 -4.43 -17.83
C LEU A 15 -11.53 -4.83 -19.00
N LEU A 16 -11.62 -6.07 -19.47
CA LEU A 16 -10.84 -6.56 -20.62
C LEU A 16 -11.32 -5.95 -21.95
N THR A 17 -12.61 -5.67 -22.12
CA THR A 17 -13.14 -5.06 -23.36
C THR A 17 -12.85 -3.56 -23.49
N LEU A 18 -12.61 -2.86 -22.37
CA LEU A 18 -12.17 -1.47 -22.40
C LEU A 18 -10.70 -1.30 -22.86
N GLY A 19 -9.92 -2.37 -22.87
CA GLY A 19 -8.49 -2.36 -23.23
C GLY A 19 -8.17 -2.48 -24.72
N THR A 20 -9.14 -2.81 -25.59
CA THR A 20 -8.84 -3.16 -27.00
C THR A 20 -8.75 -1.98 -27.97
N SER A 21 -9.07 -0.75 -27.57
CA SER A 21 -9.01 0.43 -28.45
C SER A 21 -7.86 1.40 -28.16
N ALA A 22 -7.06 1.18 -27.14
CA ALA A 22 -5.87 1.99 -26.89
C ALA A 22 -4.64 1.29 -27.48
N ARG A 23 -4.33 1.58 -28.75
CA ARG A 23 -2.96 1.40 -29.25
C ARG A 23 -2.06 2.23 -28.33
N ALA A 24 -1.29 1.56 -27.50
CA ALA A 24 -0.26 2.19 -26.70
C ALA A 24 0.80 2.70 -27.66
N ASP A 25 0.82 3.98 -27.96
CA ASP A 25 2.06 4.65 -28.29
C ASP A 25 2.92 4.51 -27.02
N VAL A 26 3.83 3.53 -27.07
CA VAL A 26 4.88 3.38 -26.06
C VAL A 26 5.77 4.59 -26.28
N GLU A 27 5.54 5.67 -25.51
CA GLU A 27 6.51 6.74 -25.41
C GLU A 27 7.83 6.11 -24.96
N THR A 28 8.77 6.03 -25.88
CA THR A 28 10.15 5.67 -25.63
C THR A 28 10.87 6.87 -25.00
N GLY A 29 10.41 7.28 -23.81
CA GLY A 29 11.15 8.20 -22.97
C GLY A 29 12.39 7.46 -22.43
N SER A 30 13.55 8.07 -22.50
CA SER A 30 14.78 7.50 -21.94
C SER A 30 14.58 7.32 -20.44
N ASP A 31 14.70 6.09 -19.96
CA ASP A 31 14.39 5.66 -18.59
C ASP A 31 15.39 6.19 -17.53
N ASP A 32 16.42 6.96 -17.94
CA ASP A 32 17.53 7.41 -17.09
C ASP A 32 17.36 8.83 -16.53
N VAL A 33 16.22 9.48 -16.77
CA VAL A 33 15.99 10.85 -16.31
C VAL A 33 15.13 10.83 -15.05
N PRO A 34 15.58 11.46 -13.95
CA PRO A 34 14.74 11.66 -12.78
C PRO A 34 13.44 12.37 -13.17
N PRO A 35 12.33 12.14 -12.47
CA PRO A 35 11.08 12.81 -12.75
C PRO A 35 11.32 14.32 -12.78
N VAL A 36 10.98 14.98 -13.88
CA VAL A 36 11.23 16.42 -14.04
C VAL A 36 10.09 17.20 -13.39
N SER A 37 10.42 18.17 -12.55
CA SER A 37 9.46 19.05 -11.90
C SER A 37 8.46 19.64 -12.90
N GLY A 38 7.18 19.57 -12.53
CA GLY A 38 6.08 20.10 -13.36
C GLY A 38 5.61 19.16 -14.48
N GLN A 39 6.17 17.98 -14.64
CA GLN A 39 5.65 16.99 -15.59
C GLN A 39 4.62 16.05 -14.92
N PRO A 40 3.51 15.70 -15.59
CA PRO A 40 2.58 14.73 -15.05
C PRO A 40 3.21 13.34 -14.99
N MET A 41 2.90 12.58 -13.97
CA MET A 41 3.32 11.16 -13.90
C MET A 41 2.77 10.37 -15.09
N GLY A 42 3.62 9.57 -15.72
CA GLY A 42 3.22 8.67 -16.80
C GLY A 42 2.09 7.71 -16.39
N ARG A 43 1.29 7.25 -17.35
CA ARG A 43 0.20 6.29 -17.09
C ARG A 43 0.70 4.89 -16.76
N VAL A 44 1.87 4.50 -17.24
CA VAL A 44 2.45 3.17 -17.01
C VAL A 44 2.93 3.05 -15.56
N ALA A 45 2.17 2.39 -14.70
CA ALA A 45 2.43 2.31 -13.27
C ALA A 45 3.78 1.65 -12.94
N VAL A 46 4.21 0.70 -13.74
CA VAL A 46 5.50 0.02 -13.57
C VAL A 46 6.66 0.99 -13.73
N ARG A 47 6.58 1.97 -14.64
CA ARG A 47 7.64 2.95 -14.90
C ARG A 47 7.66 4.14 -13.94
N ARG A 48 6.63 4.30 -13.09
CA ARG A 48 6.62 5.38 -12.11
C ARG A 48 7.70 5.15 -11.06
N GLY A 49 8.40 6.21 -10.69
CA GLY A 49 9.33 6.19 -9.56
C GLY A 49 8.64 5.91 -8.22
N VAL A 50 9.43 5.81 -7.18
CA VAL A 50 8.95 5.67 -5.79
C VAL A 50 8.31 6.99 -5.32
N GLN A 51 8.87 8.12 -5.74
CA GLN A 51 8.40 9.47 -5.45
C GLN A 51 7.80 10.13 -6.69
N GLY A 52 6.94 11.12 -6.49
CA GLY A 52 6.43 11.98 -7.56
C GLY A 52 7.43 13.07 -7.94
N PRO A 53 7.29 13.67 -9.13
CA PRO A 53 8.05 14.86 -9.52
C PRO A 53 7.73 16.03 -8.60
N GLY A 54 8.67 16.97 -8.48
CA GLY A 54 8.53 18.16 -7.64
C GLY A 54 7.31 18.98 -8.00
N GLY A 55 6.61 19.47 -6.97
CA GLY A 55 5.33 20.20 -7.11
C GLY A 55 4.10 19.30 -7.18
N LEU A 56 4.24 17.97 -7.31
CA LEU A 56 3.09 17.06 -7.40
C LEU A 56 2.44 16.86 -6.04
N PHE A 57 1.13 17.10 -5.98
CA PHE A 57 0.27 16.66 -4.88
C PHE A 57 -0.39 15.32 -5.23
N THR A 58 -0.41 14.38 -4.28
CA THR A 58 -1.06 13.08 -4.43
C THR A 58 -1.95 12.81 -3.23
N ALA A 59 -3.24 12.57 -3.47
CA ALA A 59 -4.17 12.04 -2.48
C ALA A 59 -4.44 10.57 -2.80
N ARG A 60 -4.29 9.69 -1.83
CA ARG A 60 -4.56 8.27 -1.94
C ARG A 60 -5.56 7.86 -0.87
N VAL A 61 -6.71 7.38 -1.27
CA VAL A 61 -7.77 6.93 -0.36
C VAL A 61 -7.92 5.42 -0.49
N LEU A 62 -7.70 4.71 0.60
CA LEU A 62 -7.81 3.26 0.67
C LEU A 62 -8.99 2.87 1.56
N LEU A 63 -10.02 2.25 0.98
CA LEU A 63 -11.09 1.60 1.72
C LEU A 63 -10.69 0.15 1.96
N LEU A 64 -10.64 -0.27 3.22
CA LEU A 64 -10.25 -1.60 3.65
C LEU A 64 -11.45 -2.31 4.29
N VAL A 65 -11.72 -3.51 3.82
CA VAL A 65 -12.86 -4.33 4.28
C VAL A 65 -12.35 -5.69 4.74
N ASN A 66 -12.66 -6.08 5.96
CA ASN A 66 -12.42 -7.44 6.43
C ASN A 66 -13.28 -8.42 5.61
N ALA A 67 -12.66 -9.42 5.03
CA ALA A 67 -13.32 -10.45 4.20
C ALA A 67 -13.30 -11.85 4.84
N SER A 68 -13.02 -11.94 6.15
CA SER A 68 -13.11 -13.20 6.90
C SER A 68 -14.54 -13.75 6.94
N THR A 69 -14.66 -15.05 7.12
CA THR A 69 -15.95 -15.76 6.99
C THR A 69 -16.97 -15.26 8.01
N ASP A 70 -16.57 -15.16 9.27
CA ASP A 70 -17.49 -14.83 10.37
C ASP A 70 -17.61 -13.32 10.63
N ASN A 71 -16.68 -12.51 10.09
CA ASN A 71 -16.59 -11.08 10.35
C ASN A 71 -16.53 -10.25 9.06
N PHE A 72 -17.22 -10.67 8.00
CA PHE A 72 -17.24 -9.92 6.75
C PHE A 72 -17.71 -8.48 6.97
N GLY A 73 -16.91 -7.51 6.50
CA GLY A 73 -17.17 -6.08 6.67
C GLY A 73 -16.82 -5.54 8.05
N LYS A 74 -16.27 -6.35 8.97
CA LYS A 74 -16.00 -5.96 10.36
C LYS A 74 -14.54 -6.31 10.74
N PRO A 75 -13.63 -5.33 10.85
CA PRO A 75 -13.84 -3.89 10.61
C PRO A 75 -13.87 -3.54 9.12
N THR A 76 -14.46 -2.36 8.84
CA THR A 76 -14.26 -1.60 7.60
C THR A 76 -13.64 -0.27 7.96
N SER A 77 -12.60 0.16 7.24
CA SER A 77 -11.88 1.40 7.51
C SER A 77 -11.52 2.15 6.25
N LEU A 78 -11.32 3.46 6.40
CA LEU A 78 -10.90 4.38 5.36
C LEU A 78 -9.57 5.02 5.75
N ALA A 79 -8.54 4.87 4.92
CA ALA A 79 -7.22 5.43 5.16
C ALA A 79 -6.86 6.43 4.05
N PRO A 80 -7.08 7.75 4.28
CA PRO A 80 -6.69 8.79 3.34
C PRO A 80 -5.24 9.20 3.57
N ASP A 81 -4.34 8.88 2.64
CA ASP A 81 -2.96 9.37 2.65
C ASP A 81 -2.82 10.57 1.73
N LEU A 82 -2.02 11.54 2.13
CA LEU A 82 -1.72 12.74 1.37
C LEU A 82 -0.21 12.88 1.21
N PHE A 83 0.27 13.17 0.00
CA PHE A 83 1.68 13.36 -0.27
C PHE A 83 1.89 14.64 -1.07
N TYR A 84 3.00 15.30 -0.80
CA TYR A 84 3.47 16.44 -1.57
C TYR A 84 4.95 16.28 -1.88
N SER A 85 5.28 16.23 -3.16
CA SER A 85 6.67 16.21 -3.63
C SER A 85 7.20 17.64 -3.63
N VAL A 86 7.97 18.00 -2.60
CA VAL A 86 8.57 19.33 -2.44
C VAL A 86 9.57 19.62 -3.56
N SER A 87 10.30 18.59 -3.97
CA SER A 87 11.21 18.57 -5.11
C SER A 87 11.24 17.18 -5.74
N ASP A 88 11.99 16.99 -6.81
CA ASP A 88 12.17 15.68 -7.45
C ASP A 88 12.82 14.65 -6.49
N THR A 89 13.48 15.12 -5.43
CA THR A 89 14.17 14.25 -4.46
C THR A 89 13.53 14.22 -3.08
N VAL A 90 12.61 15.13 -2.76
CA VAL A 90 12.00 15.24 -1.43
C VAL A 90 10.49 15.15 -1.52
N GLN A 91 9.93 14.18 -0.81
CA GLN A 91 8.47 14.04 -0.62
C GLN A 91 8.14 14.00 0.86
N ILE A 92 7.07 14.67 1.23
CA ILE A 92 6.48 14.63 2.57
C ILE A 92 5.04 14.10 2.47
N GLY A 93 4.52 13.56 3.56
CA GLY A 93 3.18 13.00 3.55
C GLY A 93 2.50 12.98 4.90
N LEU A 94 1.19 12.77 4.86
CA LEU A 94 0.34 12.43 5.98
C LEU A 94 -0.26 11.05 5.71
N LEU A 95 0.02 10.08 6.57
CA LEU A 95 -0.35 8.68 6.38
C LEU A 95 -1.43 8.23 7.36
N HIS A 96 -2.34 7.39 6.87
CA HIS A 96 -3.33 6.67 7.67
C HIS A 96 -3.29 5.16 7.38
N THR A 97 -2.56 4.74 6.32
CA THR A 97 -2.38 3.32 5.98
C THR A 97 -1.37 2.60 6.88
N GLY A 98 -0.64 3.31 7.73
CA GLY A 98 0.45 2.74 8.53
C GLY A 98 1.66 2.27 7.70
N PRO A 99 2.65 1.61 8.33
CA PRO A 99 3.93 1.27 7.69
C PRO A 99 3.84 0.28 6.52
N MET A 100 2.78 -0.54 6.46
CA MET A 100 2.57 -1.50 5.37
C MET A 100 1.94 -0.87 4.12
N GLY A 101 1.64 0.43 4.15
CA GLY A 101 1.10 1.17 3.01
C GLY A 101 -0.14 0.51 2.41
N TRP A 102 -0.13 0.20 1.11
CA TRP A 102 -1.27 -0.47 0.46
C TRP A 102 -1.55 -1.88 1.00
N GLN A 103 -0.60 -2.54 1.64
CA GLN A 103 -0.79 -3.86 2.26
C GLN A 103 -1.36 -3.79 3.69
N SER A 104 -1.79 -2.61 4.15
CA SER A 104 -2.42 -2.41 5.45
C SER A 104 -3.69 -3.22 5.63
N ARG A 105 -3.98 -3.61 6.85
CA ARG A 105 -5.17 -4.38 7.22
C ARG A 105 -6.35 -3.48 7.55
N PRO A 106 -7.60 -4.00 7.50
CA PRO A 106 -8.77 -3.29 8.00
C PRO A 106 -8.60 -2.88 9.48
N GLY A 107 -9.02 -1.67 9.81
CA GLY A 107 -8.86 -1.06 11.13
C GLY A 107 -7.98 0.18 11.13
N PHE A 108 -7.00 0.28 10.21
CA PHE A 108 -6.16 1.47 10.08
C PHE A 108 -6.93 2.68 9.56
N GLY A 109 -6.54 3.88 10.01
CA GLY A 109 -7.14 5.16 9.66
C GLY A 109 -8.47 5.41 10.37
N LEU A 110 -9.50 5.78 9.62
CA LEU A 110 -10.86 5.98 10.09
C LEU A 110 -11.61 4.66 10.09
N CYS A 111 -11.88 4.08 11.25
CA CYS A 111 -12.63 2.84 11.36
C CYS A 111 -14.14 3.12 11.38
N LEU A 112 -14.88 2.58 10.40
CA LEU A 112 -16.26 2.97 10.10
C LEU A 112 -17.31 2.10 10.79
N THR A 113 -16.95 0.91 11.27
CA THR A 113 -17.91 -0.10 11.77
C THR A 113 -18.11 -0.08 13.29
N GLY A 114 -17.36 0.73 14.02
CA GLY A 114 -17.47 0.88 15.47
C GLY A 114 -16.74 -0.22 16.26
N THR A 115 -16.55 0.02 17.56
CA THR A 115 -15.73 -0.82 18.44
C THR A 115 -16.28 -2.22 18.66
N THR A 116 -17.60 -2.42 18.62
CA THR A 116 -18.26 -3.73 18.72
C THR A 116 -18.04 -4.59 17.48
N ASN A 117 -17.57 -4.02 16.39
CA ASN A 117 -17.35 -4.66 15.09
C ASN A 117 -15.87 -4.62 14.68
N GLY A 118 -14.95 -4.72 15.62
CA GLY A 118 -13.53 -4.88 15.39
C GLY A 118 -12.73 -3.59 15.22
N CYS A 119 -13.35 -2.41 15.36
CA CYS A 119 -12.60 -1.17 15.44
C CYS A 119 -11.86 -1.05 16.77
N PRO A 120 -10.67 -0.43 16.82
CA PRO A 120 -10.03 -0.05 18.07
C PRO A 120 -10.90 0.98 18.84
N LYS A 121 -10.50 1.28 20.06
CA LYS A 121 -11.21 2.30 20.87
C LYS A 121 -11.16 3.65 20.14
N GLY A 122 -12.31 4.09 19.63
CA GLY A 122 -12.44 5.33 18.87
C GLY A 122 -12.58 5.07 17.36
N VAL A 123 -13.00 6.11 16.63
CA VAL A 123 -13.21 6.06 15.17
C VAL A 123 -11.89 6.22 14.41
N TYR A 124 -10.88 6.84 15.05
CA TYR A 124 -9.61 7.18 14.43
C TYR A 124 -8.48 6.40 15.11
N ASP A 125 -7.83 5.51 14.36
CA ASP A 125 -6.83 4.60 14.92
C ASP A 125 -5.42 5.16 14.86
N ASN A 126 -5.03 5.72 13.73
CA ASN A 126 -3.63 6.13 13.52
C ASN A 126 -3.49 7.32 12.56
N VAL A 127 -2.41 8.06 12.76
CA VAL A 127 -1.90 9.07 11.82
C VAL A 127 -0.38 9.03 11.83
N GLY A 128 0.24 9.28 10.69
CA GLY A 128 1.69 9.37 10.55
C GLY A 128 2.11 10.55 9.71
N PHE A 129 3.24 11.13 10.05
CA PHE A 129 3.96 12.06 9.19
C PHE A 129 5.04 11.29 8.43
N ASP A 130 5.09 11.47 7.13
CA ASP A 130 5.97 10.73 6.21
C ASP A 130 7.03 11.63 5.57
N PHE A 131 8.22 11.09 5.37
CA PHE A 131 9.32 11.74 4.72
C PHE A 131 10.09 10.76 3.84
N MET A 132 10.28 11.10 2.57
CA MET A 132 11.16 10.36 1.66
C MET A 132 12.20 11.29 1.05
N TYR A 133 13.44 10.77 0.94
CA TYR A 133 14.56 11.42 0.27
C TYR A 133 15.16 10.50 -0.78
N GLY A 134 15.09 10.90 -2.06
CA GLY A 134 15.60 10.12 -3.19
C GLY A 134 17.12 10.09 -3.22
N LEU A 135 17.66 8.87 -3.31
CA LEU A 135 19.09 8.59 -3.33
C LEU A 135 19.60 8.17 -4.72
N LEU A 136 18.82 7.33 -5.40
CA LEU A 136 19.12 6.78 -6.73
C LEU A 136 17.89 6.86 -7.63
N TYR A 137 18.15 7.08 -8.92
CA TYR A 137 17.15 7.15 -9.99
C TYR A 137 17.62 6.34 -11.20
N GLY A 138 16.72 5.96 -12.09
CA GLY A 138 17.01 5.13 -13.27
C GLY A 138 16.30 3.77 -13.17
N ASP A 139 16.92 2.70 -13.65
CA ASP A 139 16.36 1.34 -13.54
C ASP A 139 16.18 0.87 -12.09
N PHE A 140 16.94 1.45 -11.19
CA PHE A 140 16.83 1.25 -9.76
C PHE A 140 16.60 2.58 -9.05
N HIS A 141 15.34 2.79 -8.63
CA HIS A 141 14.99 3.88 -7.73
C HIS A 141 15.21 3.44 -6.29
N LEU A 142 15.89 4.28 -5.51
CA LEU A 142 16.10 4.07 -4.07
C LEU A 142 15.90 5.38 -3.33
N SER A 143 15.16 5.34 -2.22
CA SER A 143 14.93 6.50 -1.35
C SER A 143 15.10 6.09 0.10
N LEU A 144 15.64 6.99 0.91
CA LEU A 144 15.49 6.92 2.36
C LEU A 144 14.02 7.17 2.69
N HIS A 145 13.45 6.34 3.55
CA HIS A 145 12.07 6.44 3.99
C HIS A 145 12.03 6.52 5.52
N SER A 146 11.34 7.51 6.04
CA SER A 146 11.18 7.69 7.49
C SER A 146 9.81 8.25 7.80
N SER A 147 9.12 7.68 8.80
CA SER A 147 7.80 8.16 9.21
C SER A 147 7.69 8.17 10.73
N LEU A 148 6.92 9.10 11.25
CA LEU A 148 6.55 9.18 12.66
C LEU A 148 5.06 8.93 12.79
N PHE A 149 4.67 7.83 13.43
CA PHE A 149 3.29 7.43 13.63
C PHE A 149 2.84 7.63 15.08
N VAL A 150 1.61 8.07 15.24
CA VAL A 150 0.81 7.89 16.45
C VAL A 150 -0.13 6.74 16.17
N LEU A 151 0.12 5.57 16.80
CA LEU A 151 -0.67 4.35 16.59
C LEU A 151 -0.49 3.35 17.75
N PRO A 152 -1.59 2.87 18.36
CA PRO A 152 -2.93 3.42 18.19
C PRO A 152 -3.06 4.81 18.83
N ILE A 153 -4.05 5.59 18.42
CA ILE A 153 -4.40 6.86 19.08
C ILE A 153 -5.14 6.61 20.41
N SER A 154 -5.72 5.42 20.56
CA SER A 154 -6.40 4.99 21.80
C SER A 154 -5.41 4.76 22.95
N ASP A 155 -5.93 4.74 24.19
CA ASP A 155 -5.14 4.53 25.40
C ASP A 155 -4.75 3.03 25.58
N PRO A 156 -3.45 2.74 25.82
CA PRO A 156 -2.31 3.66 25.79
C PRO A 156 -1.94 4.08 24.36
N THR A 157 -1.69 5.38 24.16
CA THR A 157 -1.31 5.92 22.85
C THR A 157 0.12 5.54 22.50
N GLY A 158 0.31 4.81 21.40
CA GLY A 158 1.62 4.46 20.88
C GLY A 158 2.22 5.58 20.01
N VAL A 159 3.53 5.79 20.10
CA VAL A 159 4.29 6.62 19.15
C VAL A 159 5.42 5.78 18.61
N MET A 160 5.45 5.61 17.28
CA MET A 160 6.44 4.80 16.59
C MET A 160 7.17 5.63 15.54
N TRP A 161 8.47 5.57 15.56
CA TRP A 161 9.31 6.09 14.49
C TRP A 161 9.75 4.95 13.59
N THR A 162 9.49 5.05 12.28
CA THR A 162 10.00 4.10 11.30
C THR A 162 11.12 4.73 10.50
N ILE A 163 12.11 3.91 10.16
CA ILE A 163 13.21 4.27 9.27
C ILE A 163 13.57 3.08 8.40
N GLY A 164 13.85 3.34 7.13
CA GLY A 164 14.20 2.29 6.18
C GLY A 164 14.57 2.84 4.82
N LEU A 165 14.52 1.97 3.84
CA LEU A 165 14.81 2.26 2.44
C LEU A 165 13.64 1.78 1.60
N THR A 166 13.02 2.67 0.83
CA THR A 166 12.05 2.26 -0.18
C THR A 166 12.71 2.21 -1.54
N GLY A 167 12.46 1.16 -2.30
CA GLY A 167 13.08 0.98 -3.60
C GLY A 167 12.18 0.34 -4.62
N LYS A 168 12.50 0.59 -5.89
CA LYS A 168 11.86 -0.02 -7.03
C LYS A 168 12.90 -0.36 -8.08
N PHE A 169 12.97 -1.63 -8.44
CA PHE A 169 13.83 -2.15 -9.47
C PHE A 169 13.01 -2.50 -10.72
N HIS A 170 13.35 -1.88 -11.85
CA HIS A 170 12.72 -2.14 -13.15
C HIS A 170 13.49 -3.24 -13.87
N PHE A 171 12.92 -4.45 -13.95
CA PHE A 171 13.51 -5.55 -14.73
C PHE A 171 13.31 -5.31 -16.23
N THR A 172 12.16 -4.78 -16.59
CA THR A 172 11.76 -4.42 -17.95
C THR A 172 10.79 -3.24 -17.90
N ASN A 173 10.40 -2.72 -19.05
CA ASN A 173 9.36 -1.69 -19.17
C ASN A 173 7.97 -2.13 -18.63
N THR A 174 7.79 -3.42 -18.40
CA THR A 174 6.50 -4.00 -17.98
C THR A 174 6.58 -4.78 -16.67
N VAL A 175 7.76 -4.95 -16.09
CA VAL A 175 7.95 -5.70 -14.84
C VAL A 175 8.85 -4.93 -13.90
N ALA A 176 8.39 -4.71 -12.68
CA ALA A 176 9.19 -4.09 -11.61
C ALA A 176 8.95 -4.77 -10.27
N LEU A 177 9.95 -4.73 -9.41
CA LEU A 177 9.89 -5.11 -8.01
C LEU A 177 9.94 -3.86 -7.15
N PHE A 178 8.93 -3.65 -6.32
CA PHE A 178 8.91 -2.64 -5.26
C PHE A 178 9.16 -3.31 -3.92
N PHE A 179 9.90 -2.66 -3.05
CA PHE A 179 10.13 -3.07 -1.67
C PHE A 179 10.31 -1.84 -0.77
N ASP A 180 9.96 -1.98 0.51
CA ASP A 180 10.01 -0.89 1.49
C ASP A 180 10.35 -1.41 2.91
N PRO A 181 11.55 -2.00 3.12
CA PRO A 181 11.97 -2.47 4.43
C PRO A 181 12.15 -1.31 5.41
N GLN A 182 11.47 -1.39 6.54
CA GLN A 182 11.50 -0.41 7.61
C GLN A 182 11.60 -1.09 8.98
N VAL A 183 12.36 -0.49 9.87
CA VAL A 183 12.35 -0.79 11.31
C VAL A 183 11.52 0.29 12.00
N GLY A 184 10.53 -0.14 12.77
CA GLY A 184 9.71 0.71 13.63
C GLY A 184 10.20 0.65 15.08
N VAL A 185 10.63 1.78 15.62
CA VAL A 185 11.07 1.90 17.01
C VAL A 185 9.98 2.60 17.81
N MET A 186 9.49 1.94 18.86
CA MET A 186 8.50 2.54 19.75
C MET A 186 9.17 3.59 20.64
N LEU A 187 8.65 4.82 20.57
CA LEU A 187 9.14 5.95 21.34
C LEU A 187 8.37 6.17 22.64
N ALA A 188 7.10 5.72 22.70
CA ALA A 188 6.25 5.82 23.88
C ALA A 188 5.59 4.47 24.18
N HIS A 189 5.28 4.23 25.47
CA HIS A 189 4.63 3.02 25.99
C HIS A 189 5.30 1.71 25.55
N ARG A 190 6.64 1.65 25.69
CA ARG A 190 7.45 0.47 25.36
C ARG A 190 7.15 -0.75 26.24
N ASP A 191 6.46 -0.57 27.33
CA ASP A 191 5.91 -1.63 28.19
C ASP A 191 4.69 -2.32 27.56
N ALA A 192 3.95 -1.60 26.70
CA ALA A 192 2.78 -2.11 26.01
C ALA A 192 3.05 -2.48 24.55
N TYR A 193 4.06 -1.89 23.91
CA TYR A 193 4.35 -2.04 22.49
C TYR A 193 5.82 -2.35 22.25
N ASN A 194 6.08 -3.28 21.34
CA ASN A 194 7.42 -3.70 20.92
C ASN A 194 7.84 -3.00 19.62
N ASP A 195 9.16 -2.90 19.42
CA ASP A 195 9.75 -2.49 18.14
C ASP A 195 9.33 -3.48 17.04
N GLN A 196 9.14 -2.99 15.82
CA GLN A 196 8.54 -3.72 14.72
C GLN A 196 9.47 -3.77 13.50
N LEU A 197 9.33 -4.82 12.71
CA LEU A 197 9.89 -4.92 11.37
C LEU A 197 8.75 -4.92 10.34
N PHE A 198 8.93 -4.15 9.25
CA PHE A 198 8.01 -4.10 8.12
C PHE A 198 8.79 -4.23 6.83
N ILE A 199 8.43 -5.19 5.99
CA ILE A 199 9.07 -5.41 4.68
C ILE A 199 7.97 -5.69 3.66
N PRO A 200 7.18 -4.69 3.22
CA PRO A 200 6.26 -4.89 2.12
C PRO A 200 7.01 -5.08 0.81
N ILE A 201 6.57 -6.04 0.01
CA ILE A 201 7.14 -6.39 -1.29
C ILE A 201 6.00 -6.48 -2.30
N GLU A 202 6.20 -5.90 -3.49
CA GLU A 202 5.25 -5.96 -4.60
C GLU A 202 5.97 -6.30 -5.90
N LEU A 203 5.59 -7.39 -6.54
CA LEU A 203 5.97 -7.66 -7.92
C LEU A 203 4.89 -7.09 -8.84
N GLN A 204 5.27 -6.15 -9.70
CA GLN A 204 4.36 -5.36 -10.52
C GLN A 204 4.50 -5.77 -11.99
N PHE A 205 3.36 -6.01 -12.66
CA PHE A 205 3.28 -6.35 -14.07
C PHE A 205 2.36 -5.34 -14.78
N GLN A 206 2.84 -4.70 -15.81
CA GLN A 206 2.02 -3.85 -16.68
C GLN A 206 1.39 -4.70 -17.78
N ALA A 207 0.10 -4.99 -17.63
CA ALA A 207 -0.64 -5.83 -18.58
C ALA A 207 -1.02 -5.05 -19.85
N THR A 208 -1.41 -3.76 -19.70
CA THR A 208 -1.68 -2.82 -20.78
C THR A 208 -1.21 -1.43 -20.36
N ALA A 209 -1.22 -0.43 -21.23
CA ALA A 209 -0.90 0.95 -20.87
C ALA A 209 -1.77 1.49 -19.69
N ALA A 210 -2.98 0.95 -19.52
CA ALA A 210 -3.94 1.40 -18.52
C ALA A 210 -4.12 0.43 -17.34
N VAL A 211 -3.56 -0.78 -17.38
CA VAL A 211 -3.81 -1.81 -16.34
C VAL A 211 -2.51 -2.44 -15.89
N SER A 212 -2.28 -2.45 -14.61
CA SER A 212 -1.20 -3.20 -13.96
C SER A 212 -1.75 -4.19 -12.95
N VAL A 213 -1.06 -5.32 -12.83
CA VAL A 213 -1.29 -6.38 -11.85
C VAL A 213 -0.16 -6.35 -10.83
N LYS A 214 -0.45 -6.57 -9.57
CA LYS A 214 0.53 -6.64 -8.49
C LYS A 214 0.37 -7.94 -7.73
N LEU A 215 1.45 -8.65 -7.53
CA LEU A 215 1.57 -9.69 -6.53
C LEU A 215 2.11 -9.03 -5.26
N LEU A 216 1.35 -9.15 -4.17
CA LEU A 216 1.65 -8.50 -2.89
C LEU A 216 2.14 -9.57 -1.91
N SER A 217 3.24 -9.31 -1.25
CA SER A 217 3.79 -10.14 -0.18
C SER A 217 4.64 -9.28 0.75
N GLY A 218 5.29 -9.90 1.72
CA GLY A 218 6.17 -9.20 2.65
C GLY A 218 6.35 -9.94 3.95
N VAL A 219 6.98 -9.26 4.89
CA VAL A 219 7.13 -9.74 6.27
C VAL A 219 6.86 -8.59 7.21
N SER A 220 6.13 -8.84 8.29
CA SER A 220 6.03 -7.93 9.43
C SER A 220 6.03 -8.72 10.73
N GLY A 221 6.47 -8.09 11.84
CA GLY A 221 6.49 -8.74 13.15
C GLY A 221 7.26 -7.95 14.17
N GLN A 222 7.17 -8.37 15.44
CA GLN A 222 7.91 -7.77 16.54
C GLN A 222 9.39 -8.16 16.46
N LEU A 223 10.30 -7.20 16.57
CA LEU A 223 11.75 -7.47 16.45
C LEU A 223 12.28 -8.38 17.55
N SER A 224 11.79 -8.22 18.79
CA SER A 224 12.21 -9.01 19.94
C SER A 224 11.81 -10.49 19.85
N GLU A 225 10.72 -10.78 19.13
CA GLU A 225 10.08 -12.10 19.04
C GLU A 225 9.72 -12.43 17.59
N LEU A 226 10.58 -12.06 16.65
CA LEU A 226 10.26 -12.17 15.22
C LEU A 226 9.94 -13.62 14.82
N GLY A 227 10.62 -14.61 15.40
CA GLY A 227 10.38 -16.02 15.14
C GLY A 227 8.96 -16.49 15.49
N ASP A 228 8.33 -15.85 16.48
CA ASP A 228 7.02 -16.25 17.01
C ASP A 228 5.88 -15.29 16.56
N THR A 229 6.22 -14.09 16.06
CA THR A 229 5.24 -13.06 15.75
C THR A 229 5.19 -12.68 14.26
N TYR A 230 6.09 -13.24 13.43
CA TYR A 230 6.14 -12.85 12.03
C TYR A 230 4.86 -13.19 11.27
N GLN A 231 4.48 -12.29 10.39
CA GLN A 231 3.34 -12.39 9.50
C GLN A 231 3.81 -12.25 8.07
N VAL A 232 3.29 -13.11 7.19
CA VAL A 232 3.60 -13.09 5.76
C VAL A 232 2.29 -12.98 5.01
N PRO A 233 1.93 -11.79 4.54
CA PRO A 233 0.75 -11.59 3.69
C PRO A 233 0.99 -12.19 2.30
N LEU A 234 -0.09 -12.53 1.62
CA LEU A 234 -0.10 -12.86 0.20
C LEU A 234 -1.36 -12.29 -0.44
N GLY A 235 -1.21 -11.52 -1.51
CA GLY A 235 -2.34 -10.88 -2.15
C GLY A 235 -2.12 -10.59 -3.64
N LEU A 236 -3.23 -10.24 -4.28
CA LEU A 236 -3.25 -9.75 -5.66
C LEU A 236 -3.89 -8.37 -5.68
N GLY A 237 -3.29 -7.46 -6.44
CA GLY A 237 -3.81 -6.13 -6.70
C GLY A 237 -3.97 -5.88 -8.20
N LEU A 238 -4.98 -5.12 -8.55
CA LEU A 238 -5.20 -4.57 -9.89
C LEU A 238 -5.22 -3.05 -9.77
N ILE A 239 -4.51 -2.36 -10.65
CA ILE A 239 -4.57 -0.90 -10.78
C ILE A 239 -5.00 -0.56 -12.20
N ALA A 240 -6.09 0.17 -12.31
CA ALA A 240 -6.53 0.80 -13.56
C ALA A 240 -6.06 2.27 -13.57
N ASN A 241 -5.13 2.59 -14.46
CA ASN A 241 -4.63 3.94 -14.66
C ASN A 241 -5.59 4.69 -15.61
N VAL A 242 -6.64 5.27 -15.05
CA VAL A 242 -7.73 5.92 -15.81
C VAL A 242 -7.21 7.12 -16.57
N SER A 243 -6.34 7.92 -15.93
CA SER A 243 -5.66 9.06 -16.54
C SER A 243 -4.29 9.26 -15.89
N THR A 244 -3.53 10.26 -16.29
CA THR A 244 -2.30 10.69 -15.60
C THR A 244 -2.57 11.17 -14.17
N HIS A 245 -3.81 11.58 -13.88
CA HIS A 245 -4.23 12.15 -12.59
C HIS A 245 -5.01 11.17 -11.72
N VAL A 246 -5.54 10.07 -12.28
CA VAL A 246 -6.47 9.19 -11.55
C VAL A 246 -6.10 7.72 -11.74
N ASP A 247 -5.88 7.01 -10.63
CA ASP A 247 -5.84 5.55 -10.61
C ASP A 247 -6.97 4.99 -9.73
N LEU A 248 -7.53 3.87 -10.16
CA LEU A 248 -8.42 3.03 -9.38
C LEU A 248 -7.74 1.70 -9.10
N GLY A 249 -7.85 1.21 -7.88
CA GLY A 249 -7.25 -0.06 -7.49
C GLY A 249 -8.23 -0.98 -6.77
N LEU A 250 -8.01 -2.27 -6.95
CA LEU A 250 -8.68 -3.34 -6.21
C LEU A 250 -7.60 -4.29 -5.70
N ARG A 251 -7.70 -4.68 -4.43
CA ARG A 251 -6.82 -5.68 -3.81
C ARG A 251 -7.66 -6.75 -3.12
N PHE A 252 -7.20 -7.99 -3.20
CA PHE A 252 -7.57 -9.07 -2.30
C PHE A 252 -6.31 -9.65 -1.69
N SER A 253 -6.28 -9.81 -0.36
CA SER A 253 -5.13 -10.39 0.33
C SER A 253 -5.55 -11.31 1.47
N PHE A 254 -4.71 -12.33 1.70
CA PHE A 254 -4.59 -13.02 2.98
C PHE A 254 -3.57 -12.26 3.81
N ASP A 255 -3.97 -11.73 4.94
CA ASP A 255 -3.12 -10.80 5.71
C ASP A 255 -2.00 -11.51 6.48
N ASN A 256 -2.11 -12.85 6.65
CA ASN A 256 -1.06 -13.69 7.24
C ASN A 256 -1.15 -15.14 6.75
N LEU A 257 -0.89 -15.41 5.47
CA LEU A 257 -1.05 -16.75 4.90
C LEU A 257 0.07 -17.72 5.33
N LEU A 258 1.32 -17.26 5.39
CA LEU A 258 2.50 -18.11 5.61
C LEU A 258 3.23 -17.82 6.93
N GLY A 259 2.77 -16.82 7.71
CA GLY A 259 3.37 -16.44 8.99
C GLY A 259 2.89 -17.26 10.17
N GLN A 260 3.23 -16.83 11.38
CA GLN A 260 2.73 -17.43 12.62
C GLN A 260 1.24 -17.16 12.80
N ALA A 261 0.47 -18.18 13.09
CA ALA A 261 -0.96 -18.03 13.34
C ALA A 261 -1.20 -17.73 14.82
N ALA A 262 -2.06 -16.77 15.10
CA ALA A 262 -2.61 -16.61 16.43
C ALA A 262 -3.41 -17.87 16.81
N THR A 263 -3.35 -18.26 18.08
CA THR A 263 -4.05 -19.45 18.57
C THR A 263 -5.56 -19.35 18.28
N GLY A 264 -6.10 -20.35 17.62
CA GLY A 264 -7.53 -20.42 17.29
C GLY A 264 -7.98 -19.66 16.04
N VAL A 265 -7.08 -19.00 15.32
CA VAL A 265 -7.41 -18.28 14.07
C VAL A 265 -6.83 -19.00 12.86
N SER A 266 -7.70 -19.33 11.90
CA SER A 266 -7.23 -19.90 10.62
C SER A 266 -6.51 -18.84 9.79
N ARG A 267 -5.30 -19.14 9.30
CA ARG A 267 -4.52 -18.27 8.43
C ARG A 267 -5.28 -17.87 7.16
N THR A 268 -6.05 -18.79 6.61
CA THR A 268 -6.85 -18.57 5.41
C THR A 268 -8.11 -17.74 5.69
N ASP A 269 -8.46 -17.50 6.94
CA ASP A 269 -9.60 -16.67 7.33
C ASP A 269 -9.21 -15.20 7.57
N LEU A 270 -7.92 -14.89 7.72
CA LEU A 270 -7.41 -13.52 7.78
C LEU A 270 -7.32 -12.93 6.37
N ARG A 271 -8.47 -12.45 5.86
CA ARG A 271 -8.60 -11.92 4.48
C ARG A 271 -9.07 -10.49 4.49
N SER A 272 -8.59 -9.71 3.52
CA SER A 272 -9.06 -8.35 3.30
C SER A 272 -9.28 -8.01 1.83
N ILE A 273 -10.19 -7.08 1.60
CA ILE A 273 -10.42 -6.43 0.31
C ILE A 273 -10.03 -4.96 0.48
N GLY A 274 -9.28 -4.41 -0.47
CA GLY A 274 -8.94 -3.01 -0.52
C GLY A 274 -9.39 -2.37 -1.82
N LEU A 275 -10.08 -1.23 -1.73
CA LEU A 275 -10.39 -0.37 -2.87
C LEU A 275 -9.56 0.90 -2.76
N LEU A 276 -8.81 1.22 -3.81
CA LEU A 276 -7.90 2.34 -3.87
C LEU A 276 -8.39 3.37 -4.88
N LEU A 277 -8.39 4.62 -4.47
CA LEU A 277 -8.46 5.79 -5.35
C LEU A 277 -7.19 6.61 -5.14
N THR A 278 -6.48 6.91 -6.23
CA THR A 278 -5.35 7.85 -6.20
C THR A 278 -5.68 9.03 -7.12
N LEU A 279 -5.53 10.23 -6.57
CA LEU A 279 -5.70 11.50 -7.29
C LEU A 279 -4.37 12.25 -7.27
N ARG A 280 -3.99 12.86 -8.40
CA ARG A 280 -2.74 13.65 -8.57
C ARG A 280 -3.05 14.99 -9.21
N GLY A 281 -2.41 16.05 -8.72
CA GLY A 281 -2.59 17.41 -9.23
C GLY A 281 -1.41 18.32 -8.92
#